data_edb043132a20986270aa3596f6b7b19d
#
_entry.id   edb043132a20986270aa3596f6b7b19d
#
_cell.length_a   1.000
_cell.length_b   1.000
_cell.length_c   1.000
_cell.angle_alpha   90.00
_cell.angle_beta   90.00
_cell.angle_gamma   90.00
#
_symmetry.space_group_name_H-M   'P 1'
#
loop_
_entity.id
_entity.type
_entity.pdbx_description
1 polymer ?
#
loop_
_entity_poly.entity_id
_entity_poly.type
_entity_poly.pdbx_seq_one_letter_code
_entity_poly.pdbx_strand_id
1 'polypeptide(L)'
;ITVYAREVAMAGATDREALVYLQGGPGFEAPYPYVDGGLGWLAEPLKHYRLILLDQRGTGNSTAVGRPWADTQTMVEYLTHLRSDSIVEDAEALRQALGIERWSLIGQSFGGFCVTRYVSAHSESLHHVYLTGGLPAVGHSLDEVYAATYAAMREKSEQFYARFTGDRERMSNLLEMADAGKLHTVHGDVIGVTRLR
;
A
#
# COMPACT_ATOMS: atom_id res chain seq x y z
N ILE A 1 9.77 -10.47 14.48
CA ILE A 1 8.89 -9.37 14.03
C ILE A 1 7.57 -9.52 14.75
N THR A 2 7.09 -8.45 15.39
CA THR A 2 5.75 -8.38 15.98
C THR A 2 4.81 -7.71 14.99
N VAL A 3 3.62 -8.27 14.80
CA VAL A 3 2.61 -7.73 13.91
C VAL A 3 1.42 -7.26 14.75
N TYR A 4 0.91 -6.10 14.45
CA TYR A 4 -0.25 -5.48 15.10
C TYR A 4 -1.45 -5.50 14.17
N ALA A 5 -2.60 -5.83 14.70
CA ALA A 5 -3.88 -5.69 14.02
C ALA A 5 -4.93 -5.13 14.97
N ARG A 6 -5.89 -4.39 14.43
CA ARG A 6 -7.07 -3.95 15.17
C ARG A 6 -8.33 -4.53 14.57
N GLU A 7 -9.23 -4.95 15.43
CA GLU A 7 -10.57 -5.35 15.03
C GLU A 7 -11.52 -4.17 15.19
N VAL A 8 -12.38 -3.96 14.19
CA VAL A 8 -13.43 -2.97 14.18
C VAL A 8 -14.73 -3.64 13.78
N ALA A 9 -15.74 -3.55 14.65
CA ALA A 9 -17.05 -4.09 14.39
C ALA A 9 -18.13 -3.10 14.84
N MET A 10 -19.30 -3.17 14.21
CA MET A 10 -20.48 -2.48 14.72
C MET A 10 -20.92 -3.12 16.04
N ALA A 11 -21.57 -2.33 16.90
CA ALA A 11 -22.11 -2.85 18.16
C ALA A 11 -23.02 -4.05 17.92
N GLY A 12 -22.74 -5.18 18.59
CA GLY A 12 -23.48 -6.43 18.44
C GLY A 12 -23.20 -7.21 17.15
N ALA A 13 -22.09 -6.93 16.45
CA ALA A 13 -21.74 -7.56 15.18
C ALA A 13 -20.34 -8.22 15.20
N THR A 14 -19.89 -8.63 16.37
CA THR A 14 -18.58 -9.28 16.57
C THR A 14 -18.55 -10.74 16.09
N ASP A 15 -19.70 -11.32 15.82
CA ASP A 15 -19.90 -12.67 15.28
C ASP A 15 -19.91 -12.71 13.73
N ARG A 16 -19.92 -11.54 13.09
CA ARG A 16 -19.86 -11.46 11.62
C ARG A 16 -18.58 -12.04 11.06
N GLU A 17 -18.64 -12.42 9.79
CA GLU A 17 -17.48 -12.84 9.02
C GLU A 17 -16.37 -11.77 9.09
N ALA A 18 -15.13 -12.21 9.27
CA ALA A 18 -13.99 -11.31 9.28
C ALA A 18 -13.57 -10.93 7.85
N LEU A 19 -13.37 -9.63 7.61
CA LEU A 19 -12.77 -9.10 6.41
C LEU A 19 -11.44 -8.43 6.75
N VAL A 20 -10.34 -8.99 6.25
CA VAL A 20 -9.00 -8.42 6.47
C VAL A 20 -8.69 -7.40 5.40
N TYR A 21 -8.26 -6.23 5.83
CA TYR A 21 -7.77 -5.19 4.94
C TYR A 21 -6.25 -5.22 4.83
N LEU A 22 -5.76 -5.42 3.61
CA LEU A 22 -4.36 -5.34 3.25
C LEU A 22 -4.07 -4.02 2.55
N GLN A 23 -3.34 -3.15 3.25
CA GLN A 23 -3.04 -1.79 2.80
C GLN A 23 -2.14 -1.77 1.57
N GLY A 24 -2.30 -0.72 0.77
CA GLY A 24 -1.41 -0.39 -0.34
C GLY A 24 -0.10 0.26 0.10
N GLY A 25 0.56 0.86 -0.83
CA GLY A 25 1.87 1.48 -0.66
C GLY A 25 2.92 0.73 -1.47
N PRO A 26 3.76 -0.11 -0.87
CA PRO A 26 3.90 -0.49 0.55
C PRO A 26 4.42 0.63 1.46
N GLY A 27 4.28 0.44 2.77
CA GLY A 27 4.92 1.32 3.77
C GLY A 27 3.96 2.15 4.63
N PHE A 28 2.65 1.94 4.48
CA PHE A 28 1.63 2.63 5.28
C PHE A 28 0.90 1.66 6.21
N GLU A 29 0.54 2.16 7.40
CA GLU A 29 -0.34 1.46 8.32
C GLU A 29 -1.77 1.34 7.78
N ALA A 30 -2.52 0.41 8.33
CA ALA A 30 -3.94 0.31 8.05
C ALA A 30 -4.70 1.56 8.57
N PRO A 31 -5.79 2.00 7.90
CA PRO A 31 -6.48 3.23 8.27
C PRO A 31 -7.05 3.18 9.68
N TYR A 32 -7.00 4.33 10.37
CA TYR A 32 -7.67 4.50 11.65
C TYR A 32 -9.13 4.94 11.42
N PRO A 33 -10.13 4.17 11.88
CA PRO A 33 -11.53 4.45 11.58
C PRO A 33 -12.12 5.67 12.31
N TYR A 34 -11.37 6.33 13.18
CA TYR A 34 -11.86 7.38 14.07
C TYR A 34 -11.10 8.71 13.98
N VAL A 35 -10.22 8.86 12.99
CA VAL A 35 -9.47 10.11 12.80
C VAL A 35 -10.16 10.94 11.72
N ASP A 36 -10.51 12.17 12.07
CA ASP A 36 -10.98 13.27 11.21
C ASP A 36 -11.87 12.91 10.01
N GLY A 37 -13.14 12.68 10.26
CA GLY A 37 -14.14 12.60 9.17
C GLY A 37 -14.97 11.31 9.10
N GLY A 38 -14.88 10.44 10.10
CA GLY A 38 -15.71 9.24 10.18
C GLY A 38 -15.08 8.01 9.51
N LEU A 39 -15.93 7.01 9.24
CA LEU A 39 -15.48 5.70 8.76
C LEU A 39 -15.01 5.69 7.28
N GLY A 40 -15.31 6.75 6.52
CA GLY A 40 -14.99 6.80 5.11
C GLY A 40 -15.51 5.56 4.35
N TRP A 41 -14.67 4.96 3.52
CA TRP A 41 -15.02 3.75 2.77
C TRP A 41 -15.26 2.51 3.66
N LEU A 42 -14.73 2.49 4.90
CA LEU A 42 -14.94 1.40 5.86
C LEU A 42 -16.40 1.28 6.31
N ALA A 43 -17.19 2.35 6.17
CA ALA A 43 -18.59 2.38 6.60
C ALA A 43 -19.44 1.31 5.89
N GLU A 44 -19.21 1.06 4.62
CA GLU A 44 -19.98 0.08 3.87
C GLU A 44 -19.59 -1.36 4.22
N PRO A 45 -18.34 -1.78 4.23
CA PRO A 45 -17.94 -3.10 4.68
C PRO A 45 -18.41 -3.43 6.11
N LEU A 46 -18.37 -2.47 7.03
CA LEU A 46 -18.80 -2.67 8.43
C LEU A 46 -20.29 -3.04 8.59
N LYS A 47 -21.13 -2.80 7.59
CA LYS A 47 -22.52 -3.27 7.59
C LYS A 47 -22.64 -4.80 7.48
N HIS A 48 -21.63 -5.46 6.93
CA HIS A 48 -21.65 -6.88 6.58
C HIS A 48 -20.58 -7.70 7.28
N TYR A 49 -19.45 -7.08 7.63
CA TYR A 49 -18.27 -7.72 8.19
C TYR A 49 -17.84 -7.08 9.52
N ARG A 50 -17.05 -7.80 10.29
CA ARG A 50 -16.09 -7.22 11.23
C ARG A 50 -14.76 -7.08 10.50
N LEU A 51 -14.12 -5.93 10.63
CA LEU A 51 -12.90 -5.62 9.89
C LEU A 51 -11.67 -5.92 10.74
N ILE A 52 -10.70 -6.60 10.13
CA ILE A 52 -9.36 -6.77 10.69
C ILE A 52 -8.43 -5.84 9.91
N LEU A 53 -7.98 -4.80 10.55
CA LEU A 53 -7.09 -3.79 10.00
C LEU A 53 -5.65 -4.13 10.41
N LEU A 54 -4.91 -4.74 9.50
CA LEU A 54 -3.56 -5.25 9.73
C LEU A 54 -2.53 -4.15 9.41
N ASP A 55 -1.79 -3.69 10.41
CA ASP A 55 -0.55 -2.96 10.19
C ASP A 55 0.49 -3.95 9.71
N GLN A 56 0.78 -3.95 8.41
CA GLN A 56 1.74 -4.89 7.82
C GLN A 56 3.12 -4.72 8.46
N ARG A 57 3.92 -5.79 8.45
CA ARG A 57 5.30 -5.72 8.99
C ARG A 57 6.04 -4.50 8.43
N GLY A 58 6.75 -3.78 9.28
CA GLY A 58 7.44 -2.55 8.92
C GLY A 58 6.62 -1.28 9.02
N THR A 59 5.32 -1.35 9.35
CA THR A 59 4.40 -0.21 9.36
C THR A 59 3.66 -0.05 10.69
N GLY A 60 3.13 1.14 10.94
CA GLY A 60 2.23 1.45 12.05
C GLY A 60 2.74 0.97 13.41
N ASN A 61 1.90 0.24 14.13
CA ASN A 61 2.23 -0.34 15.43
C ASN A 61 2.92 -1.72 15.34
N SER A 62 3.11 -2.26 14.14
CA SER A 62 3.96 -3.42 13.90
C SER A 62 5.44 -3.05 14.06
N THR A 63 6.33 -4.06 14.12
CA THR A 63 7.77 -3.79 14.21
C THR A 63 8.20 -2.86 13.08
N ALA A 64 8.54 -1.61 13.43
CA ALA A 64 8.84 -0.54 12.47
C ALA A 64 10.21 -0.74 11.80
N VAL A 65 10.31 -0.27 10.55
CA VAL A 65 11.58 0.02 9.86
C VAL A 65 11.98 1.45 10.23
N GLY A 66 13.25 1.69 10.54
CA GLY A 66 13.71 3.07 10.86
C GLY A 66 14.31 3.23 12.25
N ARG A 67 14.57 2.12 12.96
CA ARG A 67 15.49 2.17 14.10
C ARG A 67 16.94 2.31 13.62
N PRO A 68 17.83 2.79 14.48
CA PRO A 68 19.26 2.68 14.21
C PRO A 68 19.62 1.20 14.01
N TRP A 69 20.21 0.88 12.87
CA TRP A 69 20.72 -0.46 12.59
C TRP A 69 22.16 -0.56 13.07
N ALA A 70 22.54 -1.73 13.57
CA ALA A 70 23.92 -1.97 14.00
C ALA A 70 24.91 -1.80 12.85
N ASP A 71 24.52 -2.24 11.66
CA ASP A 71 25.29 -2.14 10.44
C ASP A 71 24.38 -2.31 9.21
N THR A 72 24.92 -2.04 8.01
CA THR A 72 24.21 -2.14 6.74
C THR A 72 23.79 -3.56 6.42
N GLN A 73 24.59 -4.56 6.77
CA GLN A 73 24.30 -5.96 6.48
C GLN A 73 23.06 -6.41 7.25
N THR A 74 22.99 -6.12 8.54
CA THR A 74 21.81 -6.40 9.40
C THR A 74 20.55 -5.72 8.85
N MET A 75 20.68 -4.48 8.36
CA MET A 75 19.58 -3.78 7.72
C MET A 75 19.11 -4.50 6.45
N VAL A 76 20.01 -4.86 5.57
CA VAL A 76 19.68 -5.57 4.31
C VAL A 76 19.00 -6.90 4.60
N GLU A 77 19.53 -7.70 5.52
CA GLU A 77 18.92 -8.97 5.93
C GLU A 77 17.48 -8.77 6.45
N TYR A 78 17.27 -7.76 7.29
CA TYR A 78 15.92 -7.47 7.78
C TYR A 78 14.96 -7.04 6.66
N LEU A 79 15.43 -6.19 5.73
CA LEU A 79 14.60 -5.70 4.61
C LEU A 79 14.16 -6.84 3.68
N THR A 80 14.90 -7.93 3.59
CA THR A 80 14.48 -9.12 2.82
C THR A 80 13.19 -9.76 3.34
N HIS A 81 12.82 -9.50 4.59
CA HIS A 81 11.58 -9.99 5.19
C HIS A 81 10.36 -9.08 4.94
N LEU A 82 10.54 -7.89 4.34
CA LEU A 82 9.46 -6.94 4.07
C LEU A 82 8.88 -7.18 2.67
N ARG A 83 8.28 -8.35 2.47
CA ARG A 83 7.77 -8.82 1.18
C ARG A 83 6.32 -9.28 1.30
N SER A 84 5.62 -9.33 0.16
CA SER A 84 4.22 -9.77 0.11
C SER A 84 4.01 -11.20 0.61
N ASP A 85 4.94 -12.12 0.35
CA ASP A 85 4.90 -13.49 0.85
C ASP A 85 4.95 -13.53 2.39
N SER A 86 5.84 -12.76 2.98
CA SER A 86 5.95 -12.67 4.45
C SER A 86 4.72 -12.00 5.10
N ILE A 87 4.13 -11.01 4.45
CA ILE A 87 2.87 -10.37 4.92
C ILE A 87 1.71 -11.37 4.88
N VAL A 88 1.67 -12.22 3.87
CA VAL A 88 0.67 -13.29 3.75
C VAL A 88 0.79 -14.30 4.89
N GLU A 89 2.01 -14.73 5.21
CA GLU A 89 2.24 -15.65 6.33
C GLU A 89 1.90 -15.00 7.69
N ASP A 90 2.14 -13.70 7.87
CA ASP A 90 1.68 -12.96 9.06
C ASP A 90 0.15 -12.96 9.17
N ALA A 91 -0.53 -12.70 8.07
CA ALA A 91 -1.99 -12.69 8.05
C ALA A 91 -2.56 -14.08 8.33
N GLU A 92 -1.98 -15.13 7.77
CA GLU A 92 -2.38 -16.52 8.03
C GLU A 92 -2.12 -16.92 9.50
N ALA A 93 -0.98 -16.54 10.07
CA ALA A 93 -0.69 -16.76 11.48
C ALA A 93 -1.69 -16.00 12.38
N LEU A 94 -2.07 -14.78 12.02
CA LEU A 94 -3.08 -13.99 12.71
C LEU A 94 -4.45 -14.70 12.66
N ARG A 95 -4.87 -15.18 11.49
CA ARG A 95 -6.12 -15.92 11.33
C ARG A 95 -6.19 -17.10 12.27
N GLN A 96 -5.12 -17.91 12.31
CA GLN A 96 -5.01 -19.08 13.17
C GLN A 96 -5.04 -18.69 14.66
N ALA A 97 -4.30 -17.64 15.04
CA ALA A 97 -4.28 -17.13 16.42
C ALA A 97 -5.65 -16.64 16.90
N LEU A 98 -6.47 -16.10 15.99
CA LEU A 98 -7.84 -15.66 16.26
C LEU A 98 -8.85 -16.82 16.23
N GLY A 99 -8.44 -18.04 15.91
CA GLY A 99 -9.32 -19.21 15.78
C GLY A 99 -10.35 -19.09 14.66
N ILE A 100 -10.05 -18.29 13.63
CA ILE A 100 -10.92 -18.10 12.48
C ILE A 100 -10.64 -19.20 11.46
N GLU A 101 -11.64 -19.98 11.10
CA GLU A 101 -11.51 -21.06 10.11
C GLU A 101 -11.29 -20.49 8.70
N ARG A 102 -12.11 -19.55 8.29
CA ARG A 102 -12.03 -18.85 7.02
C ARG A 102 -12.41 -17.40 7.18
N TRP A 103 -11.82 -16.54 6.39
CA TRP A 103 -12.14 -15.11 6.35
C TRP A 103 -12.17 -14.56 4.92
N SER A 104 -12.60 -13.32 4.74
CA SER A 104 -12.49 -12.61 3.47
C SER A 104 -11.32 -11.63 3.47
N LEU A 105 -10.80 -11.33 2.30
CA LEU A 105 -9.71 -10.38 2.11
C LEU A 105 -10.14 -9.23 1.21
N ILE A 106 -9.68 -8.02 1.54
CA ILE A 106 -9.69 -6.88 0.64
C ILE A 106 -8.29 -6.27 0.55
N GLY A 107 -7.74 -6.17 -0.66
CA GLY A 107 -6.43 -5.58 -0.92
C GLY A 107 -6.53 -4.37 -1.84
N GLN A 108 -5.88 -3.28 -1.43
CA GLN A 108 -5.82 -2.05 -2.19
C GLN A 108 -4.40 -1.84 -2.71
N SER A 109 -4.21 -1.56 -4.00
CA SER A 109 -2.89 -1.31 -4.62
C SER A 109 -1.91 -2.46 -4.33
N PHE A 110 -0.79 -2.24 -3.63
CA PHE A 110 0.13 -3.30 -3.20
C PHE A 110 -0.56 -4.39 -2.36
N GLY A 111 -1.59 -4.05 -1.59
CA GLY A 111 -2.43 -5.04 -0.90
C GLY A 111 -3.07 -6.06 -1.85
N GLY A 112 -3.35 -5.67 -3.11
CA GLY A 112 -3.82 -6.59 -4.15
C GLY A 112 -2.77 -7.63 -4.53
N PHE A 113 -1.48 -7.30 -4.51
CA PHE A 113 -0.38 -8.25 -4.68
C PHE A 113 -0.35 -9.27 -3.53
N CYS A 114 -0.51 -8.78 -2.29
CA CYS A 114 -0.61 -9.65 -1.12
C CYS A 114 -1.81 -10.60 -1.22
N VAL A 115 -2.98 -10.08 -1.61
CA VAL A 115 -4.18 -10.90 -1.82
C VAL A 115 -3.97 -11.97 -2.90
N THR A 116 -3.37 -11.62 -4.04
CA THR A 116 -3.05 -12.57 -5.10
C THR A 116 -2.12 -13.67 -4.60
N ARG A 117 -1.11 -13.31 -3.82
CA ARG A 117 -0.21 -14.28 -3.18
C ARG A 117 -0.95 -15.16 -2.16
N TYR A 118 -1.85 -14.57 -1.36
CA TYR A 118 -2.64 -15.31 -0.37
C TYR A 118 -3.54 -16.35 -1.04
N VAL A 119 -4.25 -15.98 -2.10
CA VAL A 119 -5.07 -16.91 -2.90
C VAL A 119 -4.24 -18.09 -3.42
N SER A 120 -3.00 -17.82 -3.84
CA SER A 120 -2.11 -18.86 -4.35
C SER A 120 -1.56 -19.80 -3.28
N ALA A 121 -1.47 -19.36 -2.02
CA ALA A 121 -0.85 -20.12 -0.94
C ALA A 121 -1.86 -20.76 0.01
N HIS A 122 -2.98 -20.09 0.30
CA HIS A 122 -3.94 -20.42 1.35
C HIS A 122 -5.39 -20.22 0.90
N SER A 123 -5.73 -20.64 -0.32
CA SER A 123 -7.10 -20.47 -0.87
C SER A 123 -8.19 -21.13 -0.03
N GLU A 124 -7.86 -22.21 0.68
CA GLU A 124 -8.76 -22.93 1.56
C GLU A 124 -9.19 -22.13 2.79
N SER A 125 -8.38 -21.14 3.19
CA SER A 125 -8.65 -20.22 4.32
C SER A 125 -9.55 -19.03 3.93
N LEU A 126 -10.08 -19.00 2.71
CA LEU A 126 -10.79 -17.84 2.16
C LEU A 126 -12.28 -18.12 1.89
N HIS A 127 -13.11 -17.10 2.15
CA HIS A 127 -14.49 -17.03 1.67
C HIS A 127 -14.57 -16.18 0.39
N HIS A 128 -14.21 -14.90 0.48
CA HIS A 128 -14.27 -13.93 -0.60
C HIS A 128 -12.99 -13.13 -0.72
N VAL A 129 -12.72 -12.64 -1.91
CA VAL A 129 -11.53 -11.87 -2.22
C VAL A 129 -11.90 -10.63 -3.03
N TYR A 130 -11.49 -9.47 -2.55
CA TYR A 130 -11.73 -8.17 -3.18
C TYR A 130 -10.40 -7.50 -3.52
N LEU A 131 -10.24 -7.10 -4.77
CA LEU A 131 -9.04 -6.45 -5.28
C LEU A 131 -9.40 -5.06 -5.80
N THR A 132 -8.73 -4.03 -5.29
CA THR A 132 -8.92 -2.66 -5.73
C THR A 132 -7.59 -2.03 -6.17
N GLY A 133 -7.46 -1.74 -7.48
CA GLY A 133 -6.34 -1.00 -8.05
C GLY A 133 -4.97 -1.68 -7.98
N GLY A 134 -4.91 -3.00 -7.79
CA GLY A 134 -3.64 -3.71 -7.69
C GLY A 134 -3.73 -5.16 -8.16
N LEU A 135 -3.28 -5.40 -9.40
CA LEU A 135 -3.08 -6.74 -9.94
C LEU A 135 -1.62 -6.88 -10.39
N PRO A 136 -0.89 -7.90 -9.92
CA PRO A 136 0.46 -8.15 -10.40
C PRO A 136 0.44 -8.59 -11.87
N ALA A 137 1.42 -8.15 -12.64
CA ALA A 137 1.67 -8.62 -14.00
C ALA A 137 2.37 -9.99 -13.92
N VAL A 138 1.61 -11.03 -13.62
CA VAL A 138 2.14 -12.39 -13.46
C VAL A 138 2.81 -12.86 -14.76
N GLY A 139 4.04 -13.37 -14.64
CA GLY A 139 4.82 -13.87 -15.76
C GLY A 139 5.64 -12.80 -16.50
N HIS A 140 5.60 -11.54 -16.09
CA HIS A 140 6.40 -10.45 -16.65
C HIS A 140 7.47 -9.96 -15.67
N SER A 141 8.61 -9.53 -16.21
CA SER A 141 9.66 -8.90 -15.44
C SER A 141 9.27 -7.48 -15.03
N LEU A 142 9.92 -6.95 -13.99
CA LEU A 142 9.73 -5.55 -13.58
C LEU A 142 10.09 -4.58 -14.72
N ASP A 143 11.15 -4.88 -15.47
CA ASP A 143 11.60 -4.04 -16.59
C ASP A 143 10.54 -3.94 -17.69
N GLU A 144 9.86 -5.04 -18.04
CA GLU A 144 8.75 -5.05 -19.01
C GLU A 144 7.58 -4.20 -18.51
N VAL A 145 7.21 -4.34 -17.22
CA VAL A 145 6.12 -3.56 -16.62
C VAL A 145 6.45 -2.07 -16.64
N TYR A 146 7.65 -1.69 -16.22
CA TYR A 146 8.07 -0.29 -16.24
C TYR A 146 8.22 0.26 -17.65
N ALA A 147 8.75 -0.52 -18.59
CA ALA A 147 8.83 -0.10 -20.00
C ALA A 147 7.45 0.25 -20.57
N ALA A 148 6.44 -0.60 -20.33
CA ALA A 148 5.07 -0.36 -20.75
C ALA A 148 4.46 0.88 -20.06
N THR A 149 4.67 1.04 -18.74
CA THR A 149 4.19 2.17 -17.97
C THR A 149 4.80 3.49 -18.46
N TYR A 150 6.12 3.52 -18.68
CA TYR A 150 6.79 4.70 -19.21
C TYR A 150 6.39 5.04 -20.65
N ALA A 151 6.11 4.04 -21.48
CA ALA A 151 5.58 4.27 -22.82
C ALA A 151 4.21 4.96 -22.77
N ALA A 152 3.29 4.45 -21.95
CA ALA A 152 1.98 5.05 -21.75
C ALA A 152 2.06 6.45 -21.13
N MET A 153 2.97 6.67 -20.17
CA MET A 153 3.20 8.00 -19.58
C MET A 153 3.70 9.01 -20.62
N ARG A 154 4.65 8.64 -21.47
CA ARG A 154 5.14 9.51 -22.55
C ARG A 154 4.02 9.89 -23.51
N GLU A 155 3.21 8.92 -23.94
CA GLU A 155 2.08 9.18 -24.83
C GLU A 155 1.10 10.17 -24.19
N LYS A 156 0.73 9.99 -22.91
CA LYS A 156 -0.15 10.91 -22.18
C LYS A 156 0.45 12.30 -22.02
N SER A 157 1.75 12.39 -21.78
CA SER A 157 2.45 13.67 -21.70
C SER A 157 2.43 14.42 -23.03
N GLU A 158 2.66 13.71 -24.15
CA GLU A 158 2.55 14.35 -25.48
C GLU A 158 1.13 14.83 -25.78
N GLN A 159 0.10 14.04 -25.45
CA GLN A 159 -1.30 14.44 -25.57
C GLN A 159 -1.60 15.69 -24.72
N PHE A 160 -1.08 15.76 -23.50
CA PHE A 160 -1.22 16.93 -22.63
C PHE A 160 -0.57 18.17 -23.23
N TYR A 161 0.70 18.08 -23.64
CA TYR A 161 1.42 19.23 -24.21
C TYR A 161 0.91 19.65 -25.59
N ALA A 162 0.34 18.74 -26.36
CA ALA A 162 -0.37 19.09 -27.59
C ALA A 162 -1.61 19.95 -27.32
N ARG A 163 -2.30 19.68 -26.20
CA ARG A 163 -3.47 20.47 -25.78
C ARG A 163 -3.08 21.78 -25.08
N PHE A 164 -1.98 21.79 -24.32
CA PHE A 164 -1.51 22.94 -23.53
C PHE A 164 -0.10 23.32 -23.96
N THR A 165 0.00 23.97 -25.11
CA THR A 165 1.27 24.21 -25.84
C THR A 165 2.31 25.04 -25.07
N GLY A 166 1.89 25.90 -24.13
CA GLY A 166 2.80 26.70 -23.30
C GLY A 166 3.32 25.96 -22.05
N ASP A 167 2.75 24.83 -21.69
CA ASP A 167 3.04 24.18 -20.40
C ASP A 167 4.32 23.35 -20.42
N ARG A 168 4.80 22.97 -21.61
CA ARG A 168 6.12 22.32 -21.75
C ARG A 168 7.24 23.26 -21.31
N GLU A 169 7.21 24.51 -21.75
CA GLU A 169 8.17 25.53 -21.34
C GLU A 169 8.05 25.87 -19.85
N ARG A 170 6.82 26.02 -19.36
CA ARG A 170 6.58 26.25 -17.92
C ARG A 170 7.14 25.13 -17.05
N MET A 171 6.95 23.87 -17.46
CA MET A 171 7.48 22.71 -16.73
C MET A 171 9.01 22.70 -16.79
N SER A 172 9.63 23.02 -17.93
CA SER A 172 11.08 23.12 -18.04
C SER A 172 11.64 24.17 -17.07
N ASN A 173 11.03 25.35 -17.03
CA ASN A 173 11.43 26.43 -16.12
C ASN A 173 11.28 26.03 -14.65
N LEU A 174 10.22 25.31 -14.28
CA LEU A 174 10.04 24.79 -12.92
C LEU A 174 11.14 23.77 -12.53
N LEU A 175 11.52 22.88 -13.46
CA LEU A 175 12.59 21.92 -13.23
C LEU A 175 13.94 22.64 -13.06
N GLU A 176 14.23 23.66 -13.86
CA GLU A 176 15.44 24.48 -13.73
C GLU A 176 15.49 25.23 -12.39
N MET A 177 14.36 25.79 -11.95
CA MET A 177 14.25 26.42 -10.64
C MET A 177 14.49 25.44 -9.49
N ALA A 178 13.94 24.22 -9.60
CA ALA A 178 14.13 23.18 -8.60
C ALA A 178 15.60 22.70 -8.55
N ASP A 179 16.24 22.55 -9.71
CA ASP A 179 17.65 22.17 -9.82
C ASP A 179 18.57 23.25 -9.21
N ALA A 180 18.23 24.51 -9.41
CA ALA A 180 18.91 25.65 -8.82
C ALA A 180 18.61 25.90 -7.33
N GLY A 181 17.78 25.06 -6.69
CA GLY A 181 17.36 25.22 -5.30
C GLY A 181 16.49 26.46 -5.04
N LYS A 182 15.84 26.99 -6.07
CA LYS A 182 15.04 28.23 -5.99
C LYS A 182 13.54 27.95 -5.78
N LEU A 183 13.12 26.70 -5.79
CA LEU A 183 11.73 26.33 -5.58
C LEU A 183 11.51 25.91 -4.12
N HIS A 184 10.55 26.52 -3.46
CA HIS A 184 10.27 26.28 -2.05
C HIS A 184 8.79 25.99 -1.80
N THR A 185 8.52 25.20 -0.75
CA THR A 185 7.16 25.05 -0.21
C THR A 185 6.71 26.33 0.48
N VAL A 186 5.43 26.42 0.80
CA VAL A 186 4.89 27.53 1.61
C VAL A 186 5.50 27.62 3.02
N HIS A 187 6.14 26.55 3.47
CA HIS A 187 6.84 26.47 4.75
C HIS A 187 8.35 26.75 4.62
N GLY A 188 8.85 27.04 3.41
CA GLY A 188 10.26 27.38 3.16
C GLY A 188 11.16 26.20 2.84
N ASP A 189 10.65 24.97 2.81
CA ASP A 189 11.47 23.80 2.45
C ASP A 189 11.82 23.81 0.94
N VAL A 190 13.07 23.47 0.61
CA VAL A 190 13.51 23.38 -0.77
C VAL A 190 12.83 22.19 -1.47
N ILE A 191 12.26 22.45 -2.63
CA ILE A 191 11.71 21.42 -3.51
C ILE A 191 12.76 21.08 -4.58
N GLY A 192 13.38 19.92 -4.46
CA GLY A 192 14.34 19.42 -5.47
C GLY A 192 13.64 18.74 -6.66
N VAL A 193 14.40 18.54 -7.73
CA VAL A 193 13.94 17.93 -9.00
C VAL A 193 13.28 16.58 -8.79
N THR A 194 13.78 15.75 -7.86
CA THR A 194 13.22 14.42 -7.57
C THR A 194 11.77 14.46 -7.06
N ARG A 195 11.34 15.59 -6.48
CA ARG A 195 9.96 15.78 -6.01
C ARG A 195 9.00 16.24 -7.12
N LEU A 196 9.53 16.73 -8.24
CA LEU A 196 8.76 17.21 -9.39
C LEU A 196 8.66 16.17 -10.52
N ARG A 197 9.50 15.16 -10.48
CA ARG A 197 9.51 14.02 -11.42
C ARG A 197 8.72 12.86 -10.85
#